data_155c4adfbb160fe5a6038f7cf0405df0
#
_entry.id   155c4adfbb160fe5a6038f7cf0405df0
#
_cell.length_a   1.000
_cell.length_b   1.000
_cell.length_c   1.000
_cell.angle_alpha   90.00
_cell.angle_beta   90.00
_cell.angle_gamma   90.00
#
_symmetry.space_group_name_H-M   'P 1'
#
loop_
_entity.id
_entity.type
_entity.pdbx_description
1 polymer ?
#
loop_
_entity_poly.entity_id
_entity_poly.type
_entity_poly.pdbx_seq_one_letter_code
_entity_poly.pdbx_strand_id
1 'polypeptide(L)'
;MKPIPDKNFLKFLGKSLVEHQIENIKKAGFEEIIIVGGAHNLGALEKLGHKVVEQKNLDEGMAGAMMSIESHLEARDEVLLLSANDYLDEDAYKLIKKTASSSDAELLMLAKKVTSYFPGGYIAVDGTRITGIVEKPGEGNEPSDMINIVLHMHKKPLEFIKKIKECKTANDDWYEIAIAKSIEDGSFVQAVPYEGFWQAVKYPWHALALQKHFFGTIKEPQIADSAQIADSAVIRGAVIIEEGAKIMEHATITGPAYIGRDVVVANNALVRESEIGAQSVVGYSSEVARSNLGNNVWLHMNYVGDSILGDDVMLGAGAVTGNFRLDQENVKMEVEGNKISSQTNKFGAVVGPNTKIGINVSMMPGSKIGASSLISGGVIIDKEIPDSSFVKGHNELQIRKNNKA
;
A
#
# COMPACT_ATOMS: atom_id res chain seq x y z
N MET A 1 6.74 4.38 3.10
CA MET A 1 5.31 4.73 3.11
C MET A 1 4.98 5.88 4.06
N LYS A 2 5.85 6.25 5.01
CA LYS A 2 5.57 7.45 5.84
C LYS A 2 5.11 8.61 4.96
N PRO A 3 4.10 9.37 5.38
CA PRO A 3 3.53 9.41 6.73
C PRO A 3 2.33 8.45 6.98
N ILE A 4 2.07 7.51 6.11
CA ILE A 4 1.05 6.47 6.34
C ILE A 4 1.62 5.47 7.36
N PRO A 5 1.01 5.30 8.55
CA PRO A 5 1.63 4.59 9.68
C PRO A 5 1.90 3.11 9.40
N ASP A 6 0.90 2.40 8.88
CA ASP A 6 1.03 1.00 8.48
C ASP A 6 0.31 0.78 7.15
N LYS A 7 1.10 0.52 6.12
CA LYS A 7 0.64 0.31 4.74
C LYS A 7 -0.26 -0.92 4.58
N ASN A 8 -0.17 -1.89 5.50
CA ASN A 8 -0.98 -3.10 5.48
C ASN A 8 -2.45 -2.82 5.79
N PHE A 9 -2.72 -1.70 6.47
CA PHE A 9 -4.08 -1.23 6.75
C PHE A 9 -4.58 -0.16 5.79
N LEU A 10 -3.80 0.21 4.77
CA LEU A 10 -4.32 1.06 3.70
C LEU A 10 -5.46 0.35 2.98
N LYS A 11 -6.56 1.07 2.78
CA LYS A 11 -7.79 0.49 2.24
C LYS A 11 -7.87 0.59 0.73
N PHE A 12 -8.47 -0.44 0.15
CA PHE A 12 -8.85 -0.54 -1.25
C PHE A 12 -10.23 -1.18 -1.33
N LEU A 13 -11.17 -0.53 -1.97
CA LEU A 13 -12.59 -0.95 -2.03
C LEU A 13 -13.14 -1.24 -0.61
N GLY A 14 -12.80 -0.38 0.35
CA GLY A 14 -13.26 -0.44 1.72
C GLY A 14 -12.56 -1.45 2.64
N LYS A 15 -11.71 -2.34 2.11
CA LYS A 15 -10.95 -3.34 2.87
C LYS A 15 -9.46 -3.01 2.89
N SER A 16 -8.79 -3.31 3.99
CA SER A 16 -7.34 -3.15 4.07
C SER A 16 -6.58 -4.15 3.20
N LEU A 17 -5.34 -3.82 2.85
CA LEU A 17 -4.47 -4.71 2.08
C LEU A 17 -4.36 -6.11 2.70
N VAL A 18 -4.18 -6.18 4.01
CA VAL A 18 -4.07 -7.46 4.73
C VAL A 18 -5.38 -8.26 4.68
N GLU A 19 -6.56 -7.62 4.72
CA GLU A 19 -7.86 -8.29 4.57
C GLU A 19 -8.00 -8.89 3.17
N HIS A 20 -7.60 -8.18 2.12
CA HIS A 20 -7.59 -8.72 0.74
C HIS A 20 -6.68 -9.94 0.62
N GLN A 21 -5.48 -9.91 1.23
CA GLN A 21 -4.57 -11.06 1.22
C GLN A 21 -5.17 -12.25 1.96
N ILE A 22 -5.76 -12.04 3.15
CA ILE A 22 -6.43 -13.09 3.93
C ILE A 22 -7.56 -13.73 3.11
N GLU A 23 -8.37 -12.93 2.41
CA GLU A 23 -9.43 -13.45 1.54
C GLU A 23 -8.87 -14.33 0.41
N ASN A 24 -7.79 -13.91 -0.26
CA ASN A 24 -7.17 -14.67 -1.34
C ASN A 24 -6.56 -15.98 -0.82
N ILE A 25 -5.91 -15.95 0.35
CA ILE A 25 -5.37 -17.13 1.02
C ILE A 25 -6.48 -18.15 1.32
N LYS A 26 -7.61 -17.67 1.89
CA LYS A 26 -8.77 -18.54 2.20
C LYS A 26 -9.41 -19.12 0.92
N LYS A 27 -9.59 -18.32 -0.13
CA LYS A 27 -10.12 -18.79 -1.42
C LYS A 27 -9.22 -19.84 -2.06
N ALA A 28 -7.91 -19.77 -1.84
CA ALA A 28 -6.96 -20.79 -2.27
C ALA A 28 -6.99 -22.06 -1.39
N GLY A 29 -7.82 -22.08 -0.34
CA GLY A 29 -8.04 -23.23 0.52
C GLY A 29 -7.00 -23.42 1.62
N PHE A 30 -6.37 -22.36 2.09
CA PHE A 30 -5.59 -22.35 3.34
C PHE A 30 -6.53 -21.94 4.48
N GLU A 31 -6.64 -22.77 5.51
CA GLU A 31 -7.63 -22.59 6.58
C GLU A 31 -7.01 -21.92 7.81
N GLU A 32 -5.81 -22.35 8.20
CA GLU A 32 -5.11 -21.79 9.35
C GLU A 32 -4.22 -20.63 8.95
N ILE A 33 -4.42 -19.48 9.58
CA ILE A 33 -3.67 -18.25 9.32
C ILE A 33 -3.08 -17.76 10.63
N ILE A 34 -1.76 -17.61 10.66
CA ILE A 34 -1.02 -16.95 11.74
C ILE A 34 -0.49 -15.63 11.19
N ILE A 35 -0.85 -14.53 11.83
CA ILE A 35 -0.36 -13.21 11.48
C ILE A 35 0.78 -12.84 12.44
N VAL A 36 1.95 -12.53 11.88
CA VAL A 36 3.09 -12.08 12.68
C VAL A 36 3.20 -10.57 12.58
N GLY A 37 3.22 -9.91 13.73
CA GLY A 37 3.30 -8.45 13.83
C GLY A 37 4.27 -7.98 14.91
N GLY A 38 4.53 -6.67 14.94
CA GLY A 38 5.27 -6.04 16.00
C GLY A 38 4.36 -5.40 17.05
N ALA A 39 4.89 -5.06 18.22
CA ALA A 39 4.14 -4.44 19.32
C ALA A 39 3.27 -3.25 18.91
N HIS A 40 3.71 -2.49 17.87
CA HIS A 40 3.02 -1.29 17.39
C HIS A 40 1.68 -1.56 16.69
N ASN A 41 1.45 -2.77 16.16
CA ASN A 41 0.25 -3.09 15.38
C ASN A 41 -0.53 -4.32 15.85
N LEU A 42 -0.12 -5.00 16.93
CA LEU A 42 -0.80 -6.20 17.44
C LEU A 42 -2.30 -5.99 17.65
N GLY A 43 -2.70 -4.92 18.34
CA GLY A 43 -4.11 -4.65 18.60
C GLY A 43 -4.96 -4.39 17.33
N ALA A 44 -4.34 -3.96 16.23
CA ALA A 44 -5.03 -3.85 14.94
C ALA A 44 -5.12 -5.21 14.25
N LEU A 45 -4.07 -6.03 14.33
CA LEU A 45 -4.03 -7.38 13.75
C LEU A 45 -5.00 -8.34 14.44
N GLU A 46 -5.14 -8.26 15.76
CA GLU A 46 -6.08 -9.08 16.54
C GLU A 46 -7.53 -8.89 16.10
N LYS A 47 -7.90 -7.69 15.63
CA LYS A 47 -9.24 -7.39 15.09
C LYS A 47 -9.58 -8.15 13.81
N LEU A 48 -8.58 -8.70 13.12
CA LEU A 48 -8.78 -9.51 11.91
C LEU A 48 -9.30 -10.92 12.22
N GLY A 49 -9.39 -11.32 13.51
CA GLY A 49 -10.00 -12.57 13.94
C GLY A 49 -9.16 -13.82 13.64
N HIS A 50 -7.84 -13.65 13.46
CA HIS A 50 -6.89 -14.72 13.27
C HIS A 50 -5.89 -14.79 14.43
N LYS A 51 -5.13 -15.89 14.52
CA LYS A 51 -4.06 -16.03 15.49
C LYS A 51 -2.97 -15.00 15.21
N VAL A 52 -2.63 -14.20 16.19
CA VAL A 52 -1.57 -13.18 16.10
C VAL A 52 -0.40 -13.59 16.97
N VAL A 53 0.81 -13.47 16.45
CA VAL A 53 2.07 -13.74 17.15
C VAL A 53 2.94 -12.50 17.08
N GLU A 54 3.51 -12.09 18.21
CA GLU A 54 4.44 -10.97 18.26
C GLU A 54 5.85 -11.39 17.84
N GLN A 55 6.40 -10.70 16.84
CA GLN A 55 7.83 -10.68 16.57
C GLN A 55 8.47 -9.62 17.46
N LYS A 56 9.19 -10.04 18.50
CA LYS A 56 9.77 -9.13 19.50
C LYS A 56 10.88 -8.24 18.91
N ASN A 57 11.68 -8.79 18.02
CA ASN A 57 12.76 -8.05 17.34
C ASN A 57 12.46 -7.95 15.84
N LEU A 58 11.99 -6.79 15.41
CA LEU A 58 11.63 -6.54 14.00
C LEU A 58 12.85 -6.45 13.08
N ASP A 59 14.04 -6.18 13.60
CA ASP A 59 15.30 -6.13 12.83
C ASP A 59 15.72 -7.51 12.29
N GLU A 60 15.12 -8.59 12.83
CA GLU A 60 15.33 -9.96 12.33
C GLU A 60 14.51 -10.27 11.06
N GLY A 61 13.71 -9.32 10.57
CA GLY A 61 12.97 -9.45 9.32
C GLY A 61 12.15 -10.74 9.19
N MET A 62 12.19 -11.37 8.02
CA MET A 62 11.47 -12.63 7.76
C MET A 62 11.99 -13.81 8.59
N ALA A 63 13.27 -13.84 8.92
CA ALA A 63 13.84 -14.86 9.78
C ALA A 63 13.20 -14.84 11.18
N GLY A 64 13.07 -13.65 11.77
CA GLY A 64 12.39 -13.44 13.05
C GLY A 64 10.93 -13.81 13.00
N ALA A 65 10.23 -13.47 11.92
CA ALA A 65 8.83 -13.85 11.74
C ALA A 65 8.67 -15.38 11.71
N MET A 66 9.51 -16.08 10.96
CA MET A 66 9.48 -17.55 10.87
C MET A 66 9.82 -18.22 12.21
N MET A 67 10.83 -17.70 12.94
CA MET A 67 11.16 -18.22 14.28
C MET A 67 10.06 -17.97 15.31
N SER A 68 9.32 -16.87 15.20
CA SER A 68 8.25 -16.50 16.15
C SER A 68 7.09 -17.50 16.15
N ILE A 69 6.86 -18.22 15.06
CA ILE A 69 5.79 -19.21 14.94
C ILE A 69 6.23 -20.64 15.32
N GLU A 70 7.51 -20.89 15.63
CA GLU A 70 8.05 -22.24 15.87
C GLU A 70 7.23 -23.06 16.88
N SER A 71 6.85 -22.46 18.02
CA SER A 71 6.07 -23.11 19.07
C SER A 71 4.62 -23.45 18.67
N HIS A 72 4.20 -23.03 17.51
CA HIS A 72 2.86 -23.24 16.95
C HIS A 72 2.84 -24.26 15.82
N LEU A 73 3.99 -24.88 15.51
CA LEU A 73 4.15 -25.82 14.43
C LEU A 73 4.35 -27.27 14.97
N GLU A 74 3.75 -28.21 14.25
CA GLU A 74 4.00 -29.64 14.42
C GLU A 74 4.93 -30.16 13.31
N ALA A 75 5.53 -31.33 13.52
CA ALA A 75 6.50 -31.92 12.59
C ALA A 75 5.96 -32.19 11.18
N ARG A 76 4.63 -32.33 11.05
CA ARG A 76 3.94 -32.59 9.77
C ARG A 76 3.43 -31.35 9.06
N ASP A 77 3.55 -30.20 9.68
CA ASP A 77 2.99 -28.97 9.12
C ASP A 77 3.80 -28.50 7.92
N GLU A 78 3.09 -27.97 6.95
CA GLU A 78 3.63 -27.19 5.85
C GLU A 78 3.23 -25.72 6.04
N VAL A 79 4.16 -24.80 5.80
CA VAL A 79 3.92 -23.36 6.01
C VAL A 79 4.03 -22.61 4.72
N LEU A 80 2.98 -21.88 4.35
CA LEU A 80 3.03 -20.85 3.33
C LEU A 80 3.39 -19.52 3.98
N LEU A 81 4.63 -19.08 3.81
CA LEU A 81 5.13 -17.78 4.24
C LEU A 81 4.89 -16.74 3.15
N LEU A 82 4.37 -15.57 3.53
CA LEU A 82 4.19 -14.45 2.62
C LEU A 82 4.51 -13.12 3.27
N SER A 83 4.93 -12.15 2.45
CA SER A 83 5.10 -10.77 2.86
C SER A 83 3.76 -10.05 2.90
N ALA A 84 3.38 -9.47 4.05
CA ALA A 84 2.19 -8.64 4.16
C ALA A 84 2.28 -7.33 3.33
N ASN A 85 3.46 -7.00 2.84
CA ASN A 85 3.72 -5.79 2.05
C ASN A 85 3.47 -5.96 0.54
N ASP A 86 3.24 -7.19 0.10
CA ASP A 86 3.10 -7.54 -1.31
C ASP A 86 1.68 -8.01 -1.57
N TYR A 87 1.03 -7.47 -2.59
CA TYR A 87 -0.25 -7.98 -3.04
C TYR A 87 -0.07 -8.94 -4.22
N LEU A 88 -0.78 -10.05 -4.16
CA LEU A 88 -0.86 -11.09 -5.17
C LEU A 88 -2.33 -11.47 -5.41
N ASP A 89 -2.69 -11.72 -6.65
CA ASP A 89 -4.00 -12.29 -6.96
C ASP A 89 -4.13 -13.73 -6.43
N GLU A 90 -5.36 -14.18 -6.26
CA GLU A 90 -5.71 -15.52 -5.77
C GLU A 90 -4.98 -16.65 -6.51
N ASP A 91 -4.76 -16.48 -7.81
CA ASP A 91 -4.11 -17.48 -8.66
C ASP A 91 -2.67 -17.79 -8.25
N ALA A 92 -1.95 -16.85 -7.63
CA ALA A 92 -0.60 -17.10 -7.11
C ALA A 92 -0.62 -18.15 -5.99
N TYR A 93 -1.57 -18.01 -5.07
CA TYR A 93 -1.74 -18.92 -3.93
C TYR A 93 -2.18 -20.32 -4.39
N LYS A 94 -3.10 -20.41 -5.36
CA LYS A 94 -3.52 -21.68 -5.98
C LYS A 94 -2.37 -22.35 -6.73
N LEU A 95 -1.58 -21.56 -7.46
CA LEU A 95 -0.46 -22.06 -8.24
C LEU A 95 0.59 -22.71 -7.32
N ILE A 96 1.03 -22.02 -6.27
CA ILE A 96 2.05 -22.56 -5.37
C ILE A 96 1.54 -23.80 -4.62
N LYS A 97 0.28 -23.81 -4.16
CA LYS A 97 -0.35 -24.97 -3.51
C LYS A 97 -0.41 -26.18 -4.44
N LYS A 98 -0.85 -25.96 -5.68
CA LYS A 98 -0.93 -27.03 -6.70
C LYS A 98 0.46 -27.57 -7.01
N THR A 99 1.47 -26.71 -7.18
CA THR A 99 2.83 -27.14 -7.47
C THR A 99 3.41 -27.91 -6.29
N ALA A 100 3.19 -27.45 -5.06
CA ALA A 100 3.67 -28.10 -3.84
C ALA A 100 3.12 -29.54 -3.70
N SER A 101 1.86 -29.77 -4.05
CA SER A 101 1.25 -31.12 -3.95
C SER A 101 1.83 -32.14 -4.93
N SER A 102 2.52 -31.73 -5.98
CA SER A 102 3.13 -32.59 -7.00
C SER A 102 4.66 -32.50 -7.07
N SER A 103 5.29 -31.77 -6.17
CA SER A 103 6.75 -31.58 -6.13
C SER A 103 7.37 -32.24 -4.92
N ASP A 104 8.59 -32.76 -5.09
CA ASP A 104 9.42 -33.28 -3.99
C ASP A 104 10.32 -32.19 -3.38
N ALA A 105 10.19 -30.93 -3.82
CA ALA A 105 10.97 -29.83 -3.26
C ALA A 105 10.61 -29.60 -1.79
N GLU A 106 11.63 -29.29 -0.96
CA GLU A 106 11.44 -28.95 0.46
C GLU A 106 10.97 -27.52 0.65
N LEU A 107 11.34 -26.65 -0.31
CA LEU A 107 10.93 -25.25 -0.39
C LEU A 107 10.53 -24.91 -1.83
N LEU A 108 9.35 -24.32 -1.99
CA LEU A 108 8.91 -23.74 -3.26
C LEU A 108 8.82 -22.21 -3.09
N MET A 109 9.34 -21.49 -4.05
CA MET A 109 9.38 -20.02 -4.04
C MET A 109 8.74 -19.48 -5.29
N LEU A 110 7.76 -18.58 -5.14
CA LEU A 110 7.18 -17.89 -6.28
C LEU A 110 8.25 -16.99 -6.93
N ALA A 111 8.36 -17.01 -8.23
CA ALA A 111 9.38 -16.28 -8.97
C ALA A 111 8.78 -15.51 -10.15
N LYS A 112 9.30 -14.34 -10.44
CA LYS A 112 8.85 -13.50 -11.54
C LYS A 112 10.02 -12.97 -12.35
N LYS A 113 9.85 -13.03 -13.68
CA LYS A 113 10.80 -12.42 -14.60
C LYS A 113 10.62 -10.89 -14.60
N VAL A 114 11.74 -10.17 -14.54
CA VAL A 114 11.75 -8.70 -14.60
C VAL A 114 12.54 -8.22 -15.81
N THR A 115 12.15 -7.07 -16.36
CA THR A 115 12.81 -6.44 -17.51
C THR A 115 13.72 -5.27 -17.14
N SER A 116 13.75 -4.91 -15.87
CA SER A 116 14.61 -3.86 -15.31
C SER A 116 14.97 -4.22 -13.88
N TYR A 117 16.03 -3.62 -13.37
CA TYR A 117 16.48 -3.86 -11.99
C TYR A 117 15.35 -3.61 -10.98
N PHE A 118 15.14 -4.57 -10.11
CA PHE A 118 14.25 -4.50 -8.95
C PHE A 118 15.08 -4.66 -7.67
N PRO A 119 14.96 -3.77 -6.67
CA PRO A 119 15.73 -3.87 -5.42
C PRO A 119 15.12 -4.93 -4.47
N GLY A 120 15.39 -6.19 -4.75
CA GLY A 120 14.93 -7.38 -4.02
C GLY A 120 15.82 -8.58 -4.28
N GLY A 121 15.41 -9.75 -3.82
CA GLY A 121 16.14 -11.01 -3.99
C GLY A 121 16.07 -11.51 -5.42
N TYR A 122 17.20 -11.84 -6.01
CA TYR A 122 17.35 -12.49 -7.31
C TYR A 122 17.71 -13.97 -7.13
N ILE A 123 17.18 -14.84 -7.98
CA ILE A 123 17.43 -16.27 -7.93
C ILE A 123 18.14 -16.75 -9.20
N ALA A 124 19.16 -17.58 -9.04
CA ALA A 124 19.73 -18.36 -10.15
C ALA A 124 19.01 -19.69 -10.24
N VAL A 125 18.66 -20.14 -11.46
CA VAL A 125 17.88 -21.36 -11.69
C VAL A 125 18.53 -22.26 -12.73
N ASP A 126 18.41 -23.59 -12.53
CA ASP A 126 18.66 -24.61 -13.53
C ASP A 126 17.34 -25.40 -13.74
N GLY A 127 16.69 -25.12 -14.85
CA GLY A 127 15.29 -25.53 -15.05
C GLY A 127 14.37 -24.91 -14.01
N THR A 128 13.79 -25.73 -13.14
CA THR A 128 12.99 -25.27 -12.00
C THR A 128 13.73 -25.27 -10.68
N ARG A 129 14.95 -25.85 -10.61
CA ARG A 129 15.78 -25.88 -9.40
C ARG A 129 16.42 -24.53 -9.18
N ILE A 130 16.24 -23.94 -8.01
CA ILE A 130 17.00 -22.77 -7.58
C ILE A 130 18.38 -23.22 -7.15
N THR A 131 19.42 -22.63 -7.74
CA THR A 131 20.84 -22.93 -7.49
C THR A 131 21.52 -21.86 -6.66
N GLY A 132 20.88 -20.72 -6.48
CA GLY A 132 21.41 -19.62 -5.65
C GLY A 132 20.39 -18.51 -5.49
N ILE A 133 20.56 -17.70 -4.44
CA ILE A 133 19.78 -16.49 -4.14
C ILE A 133 20.73 -15.39 -3.69
N VAL A 134 20.51 -14.17 -4.18
CA VAL A 134 21.30 -12.98 -3.81
C VAL A 134 20.34 -11.83 -3.53
N GLU A 135 20.35 -11.31 -2.30
CA GLU A 135 19.54 -10.17 -1.90
C GLU A 135 20.19 -8.87 -2.36
N LYS A 136 19.44 -8.05 -3.09
CA LYS A 136 19.82 -6.71 -3.58
C LYS A 136 21.23 -6.65 -4.20
N PRO A 137 21.53 -7.41 -5.27
CA PRO A 137 22.88 -7.50 -5.83
C PRO A 137 23.42 -6.17 -6.35
N GLY A 138 22.56 -5.19 -6.59
CA GLY A 138 22.87 -3.94 -7.28
C GLY A 138 22.67 -4.07 -8.80
N GLU A 139 22.30 -2.96 -9.43
CA GLU A 139 22.06 -2.92 -10.89
C GLU A 139 23.30 -3.33 -11.66
N GLY A 140 23.13 -4.28 -12.58
CA GLY A 140 24.20 -4.86 -13.39
C GLY A 140 24.97 -6.04 -12.75
N ASN A 141 24.61 -6.43 -11.50
CA ASN A 141 25.22 -7.58 -10.81
C ASN A 141 24.21 -8.70 -10.54
N GLU A 142 23.05 -8.65 -11.19
CA GLU A 142 21.99 -9.64 -11.01
C GLU A 142 22.44 -11.01 -11.56
N PRO A 143 22.24 -12.12 -10.80
CA PRO A 143 22.62 -13.46 -11.27
C PRO A 143 21.70 -13.97 -12.40
N SER A 144 20.53 -13.35 -12.57
CA SER A 144 19.53 -13.68 -13.60
C SER A 144 18.53 -12.54 -13.75
N ASP A 145 17.52 -12.70 -14.63
CA ASP A 145 16.35 -11.82 -14.74
C ASP A 145 15.15 -12.30 -13.89
N MET A 146 15.36 -13.25 -12.98
CA MET A 146 14.31 -13.81 -12.11
C MET A 146 14.44 -13.28 -10.69
N ILE A 147 13.38 -12.65 -10.19
CA ILE A 147 13.29 -12.22 -8.80
C ILE A 147 12.49 -13.20 -7.97
N ASN A 148 12.84 -13.25 -6.69
CA ASN A 148 12.07 -13.91 -5.65
C ASN A 148 10.86 -13.04 -5.25
N ILE A 149 9.66 -13.60 -5.31
CA ILE A 149 8.48 -13.02 -4.68
C ILE A 149 8.24 -13.75 -3.36
N VAL A 150 8.08 -13.01 -2.27
CA VAL A 150 7.87 -13.61 -0.95
C VAL A 150 6.48 -14.26 -0.84
N LEU A 151 6.34 -15.40 -1.50
CA LEU A 151 5.30 -16.40 -1.33
C LEU A 151 5.99 -17.76 -1.38
N HIS A 152 6.33 -18.30 -0.21
CA HIS A 152 7.21 -19.47 -0.05
C HIS A 152 6.48 -20.60 0.66
N MET A 153 6.44 -21.78 0.06
CA MET A 153 5.90 -22.97 0.65
C MET A 153 7.01 -23.83 1.25
N HIS A 154 7.10 -23.84 2.56
CA HIS A 154 8.02 -24.68 3.34
C HIS A 154 7.33 -26.00 3.69
N LYS A 155 7.83 -27.12 3.18
CA LYS A 155 7.34 -28.46 3.52
C LYS A 155 7.94 -29.00 4.82
N LYS A 156 9.05 -28.45 5.24
CA LYS A 156 9.75 -28.81 6.48
C LYS A 156 10.09 -27.55 7.29
N PRO A 157 9.09 -26.80 7.77
CA PRO A 157 9.32 -25.50 8.40
C PRO A 157 10.20 -25.57 9.63
N LEU A 158 10.08 -26.60 10.48
CA LEU A 158 10.90 -26.75 11.68
C LEU A 158 12.38 -27.03 11.36
N GLU A 159 12.68 -27.76 10.28
CA GLU A 159 14.06 -27.98 9.83
C GLU A 159 14.65 -26.67 9.30
N PHE A 160 13.86 -25.90 8.56
CA PHE A 160 14.28 -24.59 8.07
C PHE A 160 14.51 -23.57 9.19
N ILE A 161 13.67 -23.56 10.25
CA ILE A 161 13.87 -22.72 11.44
C ILE A 161 15.21 -23.05 12.15
N LYS A 162 15.57 -24.33 12.25
CA LYS A 162 16.91 -24.72 12.77
C LYS A 162 18.01 -24.12 11.91
N LYS A 163 17.89 -24.19 10.58
CA LYS A 163 18.85 -23.62 9.64
C LYS A 163 18.97 -22.10 9.82
N ILE A 164 17.83 -21.39 9.96
CA ILE A 164 17.84 -19.96 10.29
C ILE A 164 18.69 -19.69 11.54
N LYS A 165 18.47 -20.41 12.64
CA LYS A 165 19.20 -20.23 13.89
C LYS A 165 20.72 -20.45 13.77
N GLU A 166 21.15 -21.33 12.85
CA GLU A 166 22.56 -21.62 12.57
C GLU A 166 23.24 -20.51 11.73
N CYS A 167 22.48 -19.77 10.92
CA CYS A 167 22.99 -18.83 9.92
C CYS A 167 22.91 -17.35 10.37
N LYS A 168 22.87 -17.06 11.68
CA LYS A 168 22.70 -15.69 12.20
C LYS A 168 23.67 -14.69 11.59
N THR A 169 23.12 -13.60 11.05
CA THR A 169 23.87 -12.46 10.49
C THR A 169 23.45 -11.14 11.17
N ALA A 170 24.20 -10.08 10.95
CA ALA A 170 23.89 -8.74 11.43
C ALA A 170 23.09 -7.91 10.39
N ASN A 171 22.89 -8.46 9.19
CA ASN A 171 22.21 -7.79 8.08
C ASN A 171 20.76 -8.27 7.93
N ASP A 172 19.97 -7.54 7.14
CA ASP A 172 18.60 -7.89 6.76
C ASP A 172 18.59 -8.91 5.58
N ASP A 173 19.38 -9.99 5.71
CA ASP A 173 19.52 -11.05 4.71
C ASP A 173 19.55 -12.46 5.35
N TRP A 174 19.21 -12.55 6.63
CA TRP A 174 19.32 -13.77 7.41
C TRP A 174 18.47 -14.92 6.86
N TYR A 175 17.27 -14.60 6.37
CA TYR A 175 16.37 -15.56 5.78
C TYR A 175 16.92 -16.09 4.44
N GLU A 176 17.45 -15.23 3.59
CA GLU A 176 18.03 -15.55 2.30
C GLU A 176 19.34 -16.38 2.46
N ILE A 177 20.15 -16.06 3.47
CA ILE A 177 21.33 -16.86 3.81
C ILE A 177 20.94 -18.27 4.25
N ALA A 178 19.87 -18.43 5.02
CA ALA A 178 19.37 -19.76 5.40
C ALA A 178 18.87 -20.56 4.19
N ILE A 179 18.27 -19.91 3.19
CA ILE A 179 17.90 -20.55 1.90
C ILE A 179 19.17 -20.95 1.13
N ALA A 180 20.14 -20.05 0.99
CA ALA A 180 21.39 -20.34 0.29
C ALA A 180 22.11 -21.54 0.93
N LYS A 181 22.19 -21.55 2.27
CA LYS A 181 22.76 -22.66 3.02
C LYS A 181 22.00 -23.97 2.81
N SER A 182 20.67 -23.93 2.75
CA SER A 182 19.85 -25.10 2.45
C SER A 182 20.16 -25.68 1.07
N ILE A 183 20.36 -24.80 0.06
CA ILE A 183 20.77 -25.19 -1.29
C ILE A 183 22.16 -25.85 -1.26
N GLU A 184 23.15 -25.26 -0.59
CA GLU A 184 24.50 -25.79 -0.42
C GLU A 184 24.51 -27.19 0.25
N ASP A 185 23.65 -27.39 1.24
CA ASP A 185 23.48 -28.65 1.96
C ASP A 185 22.71 -29.73 1.14
N GLY A 186 22.31 -29.40 -0.10
CA GLY A 186 21.66 -30.31 -1.05
C GLY A 186 20.15 -30.32 -1.06
N SER A 187 19.48 -29.45 -0.30
CA SER A 187 18.02 -29.34 -0.32
C SER A 187 17.50 -29.00 -1.73
N PHE A 188 16.39 -29.59 -2.11
CA PHE A 188 15.73 -29.23 -3.34
C PHE A 188 14.83 -28.00 -3.10
N VAL A 189 15.26 -26.85 -3.63
CA VAL A 189 14.49 -25.61 -3.67
C VAL A 189 13.99 -25.37 -5.09
N GLN A 190 12.69 -25.13 -5.26
CA GLN A 190 12.05 -25.00 -6.57
C GLN A 190 11.50 -23.60 -6.81
N ALA A 191 11.82 -23.02 -7.97
CA ALA A 191 11.17 -21.82 -8.48
C ALA A 191 9.79 -22.19 -9.07
N VAL A 192 8.78 -21.40 -8.75
CA VAL A 192 7.44 -21.46 -9.29
C VAL A 192 7.21 -20.19 -10.12
N PRO A 193 7.38 -20.24 -11.45
CA PRO A 193 7.20 -19.05 -12.29
C PRO A 193 5.76 -18.52 -12.22
N TYR A 194 5.62 -17.19 -12.07
CA TYR A 194 4.35 -16.51 -11.97
C TYR A 194 4.30 -15.28 -12.87
N GLU A 195 3.31 -15.27 -13.78
CA GLU A 195 3.10 -14.17 -14.74
C GLU A 195 1.93 -13.25 -14.35
N GLY A 196 1.17 -13.60 -13.31
CA GLY A 196 0.03 -12.83 -12.85
C GLY A 196 0.41 -11.51 -12.17
N PHE A 197 -0.59 -10.84 -11.60
CA PHE A 197 -0.38 -9.57 -10.94
C PHE A 197 0.34 -9.72 -9.60
N TRP A 198 1.36 -8.92 -9.42
CA TRP A 198 2.12 -8.74 -8.19
C TRP A 198 2.50 -7.27 -8.03
N GLN A 199 2.29 -6.73 -6.84
CA GLN A 199 2.66 -5.36 -6.51
C GLN A 199 3.26 -5.28 -5.11
N ALA A 200 4.55 -5.01 -5.02
CA ALA A 200 5.19 -4.66 -3.76
C ALA A 200 4.85 -3.22 -3.35
N VAL A 201 4.27 -3.02 -2.18
CA VAL A 201 3.87 -1.70 -1.69
C VAL A 201 5.02 -1.11 -0.85
N LYS A 202 6.03 -0.56 -1.51
CA LYS A 202 7.19 0.09 -0.87
C LYS A 202 7.02 1.60 -0.72
N TYR A 203 6.41 2.24 -1.71
CA TYR A 203 6.25 3.70 -1.79
C TYR A 203 4.78 4.09 -1.99
N PRO A 204 4.40 5.32 -1.68
CA PRO A 204 2.98 5.74 -1.80
C PRO A 204 2.40 5.59 -3.21
N TRP A 205 3.17 5.87 -4.26
CA TRP A 205 2.70 5.69 -5.64
C TRP A 205 2.39 4.22 -6.00
N HIS A 206 3.01 3.25 -5.31
CA HIS A 206 2.65 1.84 -5.46
C HIS A 206 1.24 1.55 -4.94
N ALA A 207 0.78 2.29 -3.92
CA ALA A 207 -0.60 2.17 -3.45
C ALA A 207 -1.60 2.68 -4.49
N LEU A 208 -1.31 3.80 -5.18
CA LEU A 208 -2.17 4.27 -6.28
C LEU A 208 -2.17 3.30 -7.47
N ALA A 209 -1.03 2.67 -7.77
CA ALA A 209 -0.96 1.62 -8.79
C ALA A 209 -1.79 0.39 -8.40
N LEU A 210 -1.72 -0.01 -7.14
CA LEU A 210 -2.53 -1.11 -6.59
C LEU A 210 -4.03 -0.77 -6.59
N GLN A 211 -4.41 0.45 -6.21
CA GLN A 211 -5.79 0.94 -6.32
C GLN A 211 -6.34 0.79 -7.75
N LYS A 212 -5.54 1.14 -8.74
CA LYS A 212 -5.93 0.96 -10.15
C LYS A 212 -6.18 -0.51 -10.50
N HIS A 213 -5.40 -1.44 -9.96
CA HIS A 213 -5.63 -2.88 -10.11
C HIS A 213 -6.97 -3.29 -9.49
N PHE A 214 -7.23 -2.91 -8.24
CA PHE A 214 -8.51 -3.20 -7.58
C PHE A 214 -9.71 -2.60 -8.34
N PHE A 215 -9.58 -1.39 -8.84
CA PHE A 215 -10.62 -0.76 -9.67
C PHE A 215 -10.90 -1.55 -10.96
N GLY A 216 -9.91 -2.22 -11.52
CA GLY A 216 -10.10 -3.13 -12.66
C GLY A 216 -10.96 -4.36 -12.36
N THR A 217 -11.20 -4.68 -11.08
CA THR A 217 -12.08 -5.77 -10.66
C THR A 217 -13.56 -5.38 -10.62
N ILE A 218 -13.90 -4.08 -10.60
CA ILE A 218 -15.27 -3.59 -10.62
C ILE A 218 -15.82 -3.74 -12.03
N LYS A 219 -16.75 -4.68 -12.25
CA LYS A 219 -17.30 -4.98 -13.57
C LYS A 219 -18.52 -4.13 -13.93
N GLU A 220 -19.32 -3.81 -12.93
CA GLU A 220 -20.57 -3.07 -13.07
C GLU A 220 -20.81 -2.19 -11.85
N PRO A 221 -21.66 -1.18 -11.95
CA PRO A 221 -22.05 -0.35 -10.80
C PRO A 221 -22.69 -1.19 -9.69
N GLN A 222 -22.27 -0.95 -8.45
CA GLN A 222 -22.83 -1.55 -7.24
C GLN A 222 -23.24 -0.41 -6.32
N ILE A 223 -24.55 -0.19 -6.18
CA ILE A 223 -25.11 0.93 -5.40
C ILE A 223 -25.98 0.33 -4.31
N ALA A 224 -25.66 0.62 -3.05
CA ALA A 224 -26.44 0.16 -1.91
C ALA A 224 -27.85 0.77 -1.91
N ASP A 225 -28.86 -0.01 -1.54
CA ASP A 225 -30.27 0.43 -1.51
C ASP A 225 -30.51 1.64 -0.59
N SER A 226 -29.69 1.79 0.45
CA SER A 226 -29.77 2.91 1.40
C SER A 226 -29.00 4.16 0.97
N ALA A 227 -28.31 4.12 -0.18
CA ALA A 227 -27.65 5.29 -0.74
C ALA A 227 -28.69 6.32 -1.24
N GLN A 228 -28.45 7.57 -0.92
CA GLN A 228 -29.32 8.69 -1.32
C GLN A 228 -28.68 9.44 -2.48
N ILE A 229 -29.27 9.34 -3.67
CA ILE A 229 -28.73 9.95 -4.88
C ILE A 229 -29.76 10.98 -5.39
N ALA A 230 -29.33 12.24 -5.48
CA ALA A 230 -30.19 13.30 -6.03
C ALA A 230 -30.44 13.04 -7.53
N ASP A 231 -31.65 13.36 -8.00
CA ASP A 231 -32.08 13.14 -9.40
C ASP A 231 -31.15 13.83 -10.42
N SER A 232 -30.53 14.93 -10.04
CA SER A 232 -29.61 15.69 -10.88
C SER A 232 -28.14 15.26 -10.76
N ALA A 233 -27.82 14.28 -9.92
CA ALA A 233 -26.49 13.71 -9.82
C ALA A 233 -26.17 12.84 -11.05
N VAL A 234 -24.90 12.80 -11.45
CA VAL A 234 -24.44 12.03 -12.60
C VAL A 234 -23.46 10.95 -12.16
N ILE A 235 -23.82 9.68 -12.38
CA ILE A 235 -22.95 8.55 -12.10
C ILE A 235 -22.64 7.84 -13.41
N ARG A 236 -21.34 7.61 -13.71
CA ARG A 236 -20.85 6.99 -14.94
C ARG A 236 -19.79 5.94 -14.67
N GLY A 237 -19.84 4.84 -15.42
CA GLY A 237 -18.83 3.77 -15.36
C GLY A 237 -18.98 2.86 -14.14
N ALA A 238 -17.95 2.07 -13.88
CA ALA A 238 -17.89 1.10 -12.79
C ALA A 238 -17.69 1.82 -11.46
N VAL A 239 -18.70 1.83 -10.59
CA VAL A 239 -18.65 2.49 -9.27
C VAL A 239 -19.17 1.55 -8.19
N ILE A 240 -18.64 1.69 -6.99
CA ILE A 240 -19.22 1.11 -5.77
C ILE A 240 -19.65 2.28 -4.89
N ILE A 241 -20.92 2.29 -4.48
CA ILE A 241 -21.49 3.28 -3.55
C ILE A 241 -22.09 2.52 -2.38
N GLU A 242 -21.47 2.69 -1.21
CA GLU A 242 -21.83 1.97 -0.01
C GLU A 242 -23.07 2.56 0.70
N GLU A 243 -23.53 1.84 1.74
CA GLU A 243 -24.69 2.18 2.56
C GLU A 243 -24.60 3.59 3.14
N GLY A 244 -25.73 4.29 3.18
CA GLY A 244 -25.86 5.62 3.78
C GLY A 244 -25.15 6.75 3.04
N ALA A 245 -24.45 6.46 1.94
CA ALA A 245 -23.79 7.50 1.14
C ALA A 245 -24.82 8.48 0.55
N LYS A 246 -24.47 9.77 0.49
CA LYS A 246 -25.31 10.86 -0.02
C LYS A 246 -24.62 11.55 -1.18
N ILE A 247 -25.20 11.43 -2.36
CA ILE A 247 -24.73 12.10 -3.58
C ILE A 247 -25.69 13.25 -3.87
N MET A 248 -25.23 14.46 -3.65
CA MET A 248 -26.04 15.67 -3.68
C MET A 248 -26.28 16.16 -5.12
N GLU A 249 -27.09 17.22 -5.27
CA GLU A 249 -27.48 17.77 -6.56
C GLU A 249 -26.27 18.20 -7.41
N HIS A 250 -26.29 17.82 -8.67
CA HIS A 250 -25.27 18.13 -9.68
C HIS A 250 -23.87 17.56 -9.36
N ALA A 251 -23.74 16.71 -8.34
CA ALA A 251 -22.49 15.99 -8.15
C ALA A 251 -22.26 15.00 -9.31
N THR A 252 -21.01 14.82 -9.68
CA THR A 252 -20.62 13.88 -10.75
C THR A 252 -19.62 12.86 -10.19
N ILE A 253 -19.92 11.56 -10.35
CA ILE A 253 -19.01 10.47 -10.05
C ILE A 253 -18.69 9.76 -11.36
N THR A 254 -17.42 9.73 -11.73
CA THR A 254 -16.93 9.01 -12.90
C THR A 254 -16.02 7.85 -12.45
N GLY A 255 -16.49 6.64 -12.69
CA GLY A 255 -15.76 5.42 -12.36
C GLY A 255 -14.53 5.18 -13.24
N PRO A 256 -13.68 4.23 -12.83
CA PRO A 256 -13.88 3.41 -11.66
C PRO A 256 -13.72 4.23 -10.35
N ALA A 257 -14.63 4.04 -9.39
CA ALA A 257 -14.59 4.77 -8.13
C ALA A 257 -15.26 3.97 -6.99
N TYR A 258 -14.79 4.22 -5.78
CA TYR A 258 -15.39 3.68 -4.56
C TYR A 258 -15.79 4.83 -3.64
N ILE A 259 -17.06 4.82 -3.22
CA ILE A 259 -17.65 5.77 -2.29
C ILE A 259 -18.09 4.98 -1.05
N GLY A 260 -17.36 5.17 0.03
CA GLY A 260 -17.55 4.44 1.28
C GLY A 260 -18.85 4.77 2.01
N ARG A 261 -19.12 4.01 3.07
CA ARG A 261 -20.28 4.15 3.93
C ARG A 261 -20.40 5.58 4.49
N ASP A 262 -21.62 6.11 4.49
CA ASP A 262 -21.97 7.44 5.05
C ASP A 262 -21.14 8.61 4.45
N VAL A 263 -20.56 8.44 3.28
CA VAL A 263 -19.86 9.52 2.56
C VAL A 263 -20.86 10.54 2.04
N VAL A 264 -20.50 11.81 2.12
CA VAL A 264 -21.27 12.90 1.47
C VAL A 264 -20.44 13.44 0.29
N VAL A 265 -20.97 13.29 -0.93
CA VAL A 265 -20.47 14.00 -2.12
C VAL A 265 -21.38 15.19 -2.34
N ALA A 266 -20.92 16.38 -1.97
CA ALA A 266 -21.72 17.59 -1.95
C ALA A 266 -22.03 18.12 -3.36
N ASN A 267 -22.89 19.13 -3.43
CA ASN A 267 -23.35 19.75 -4.67
C ASN A 267 -22.18 20.20 -5.57
N ASN A 268 -22.29 19.93 -6.86
CA ASN A 268 -21.30 20.29 -7.88
C ASN A 268 -19.90 19.67 -7.68
N ALA A 269 -19.73 18.71 -6.78
CA ALA A 269 -18.45 18.03 -6.60
C ALA A 269 -18.21 17.01 -7.73
N LEU A 270 -16.94 16.78 -8.06
CA LEU A 270 -16.49 15.80 -9.05
C LEU A 270 -15.57 14.76 -8.39
N VAL A 271 -15.97 13.50 -8.42
CA VAL A 271 -15.13 12.38 -8.01
C VAL A 271 -14.85 11.49 -9.23
N ARG A 272 -13.58 11.22 -9.50
CA ARG A 272 -13.20 10.35 -10.61
C ARG A 272 -11.98 9.49 -10.27
N GLU A 273 -12.07 8.21 -10.61
CA GLU A 273 -10.98 7.22 -10.44
C GLU A 273 -10.39 7.25 -9.01
N SER A 274 -11.26 7.45 -8.01
CA SER A 274 -10.83 7.69 -6.63
C SER A 274 -11.55 6.80 -5.64
N GLU A 275 -10.88 6.52 -4.53
CA GLU A 275 -11.46 5.90 -3.35
C GLU A 275 -11.71 6.96 -2.29
N ILE A 276 -12.95 7.00 -1.78
CA ILE A 276 -13.38 7.89 -0.71
C ILE A 276 -13.77 7.02 0.48
N GLY A 277 -12.97 7.04 1.54
CA GLY A 277 -13.20 6.26 2.75
C GLY A 277 -14.45 6.70 3.51
N ALA A 278 -14.96 5.81 4.36
CA ALA A 278 -16.21 5.99 5.08
C ALA A 278 -16.27 7.31 5.89
N GLN A 279 -17.50 7.87 6.02
CA GLN A 279 -17.79 9.10 6.79
C GLN A 279 -17.05 10.36 6.29
N SER A 280 -16.51 10.32 5.08
CA SER A 280 -15.81 11.46 4.48
C SER A 280 -16.79 12.42 3.79
N VAL A 281 -16.36 13.67 3.64
CA VAL A 281 -17.11 14.71 2.96
C VAL A 281 -16.28 15.27 1.81
N VAL A 282 -16.73 15.05 0.58
CA VAL A 282 -16.23 15.76 -0.60
C VAL A 282 -17.08 17.02 -0.76
N GLY A 283 -16.60 18.15 -0.25
CA GLY A 283 -17.36 19.38 -0.11
C GLY A 283 -17.74 20.03 -1.44
N TYR A 284 -18.57 21.07 -1.36
CA TYR A 284 -19.09 21.82 -2.49
C TYR A 284 -18.00 22.20 -3.51
N SER A 285 -18.27 21.94 -4.80
CA SER A 285 -17.36 22.25 -5.92
C SER A 285 -15.92 21.73 -5.76
N SER A 286 -15.73 20.67 -4.99
CA SER A 286 -14.43 19.99 -4.89
C SER A 286 -14.22 19.01 -6.05
N GLU A 287 -12.98 18.80 -6.46
CA GLU A 287 -12.60 17.71 -7.34
C GLU A 287 -11.64 16.76 -6.62
N VAL A 288 -11.95 15.45 -6.66
CA VAL A 288 -11.05 14.37 -6.22
C VAL A 288 -10.78 13.47 -7.41
N ALA A 289 -9.51 13.36 -7.81
CA ALA A 289 -9.10 12.64 -9.01
C ALA A 289 -7.95 11.67 -8.75
N ARG A 290 -8.11 10.40 -9.10
CA ARG A 290 -7.09 9.34 -9.00
C ARG A 290 -6.41 9.32 -7.62
N SER A 291 -7.18 9.50 -6.57
CA SER A 291 -6.69 9.65 -5.20
C SER A 291 -7.28 8.58 -4.28
N ASN A 292 -6.58 8.33 -3.19
CA ASN A 292 -7.04 7.47 -2.11
C ASN A 292 -7.23 8.31 -0.85
N LEU A 293 -8.45 8.42 -0.39
CA LEU A 293 -8.83 9.14 0.83
C LEU A 293 -9.23 8.11 1.89
N GLY A 294 -8.62 8.20 3.06
CA GLY A 294 -8.98 7.44 4.25
C GLY A 294 -10.38 7.77 4.77
N ASN A 295 -10.71 7.25 5.95
CA ASN A 295 -12.00 7.52 6.58
C ASN A 295 -12.02 8.91 7.21
N ASN A 296 -13.22 9.49 7.33
CA ASN A 296 -13.47 10.77 8.00
C ASN A 296 -12.59 11.91 7.44
N VAL A 297 -12.34 11.91 6.13
CA VAL A 297 -11.65 13.01 5.43
C VAL A 297 -12.65 14.10 5.08
N TRP A 298 -12.34 15.33 5.47
CA TRP A 298 -13.23 16.47 5.25
C TRP A 298 -12.62 17.48 4.28
N LEU A 299 -13.25 17.62 3.13
CA LEU A 299 -12.92 18.60 2.10
C LEU A 299 -13.98 19.68 2.07
N HIS A 300 -13.59 20.92 1.78
CA HIS A 300 -14.49 22.01 1.50
C HIS A 300 -14.51 22.32 0.00
N MET A 301 -13.90 23.34 -0.47
CA MET A 301 -13.75 23.64 -1.90
C MET A 301 -12.30 23.39 -2.29
N ASN A 302 -12.00 22.15 -2.66
CA ASN A 302 -10.63 21.65 -2.83
C ASN A 302 -10.40 20.97 -4.18
N TYR A 303 -9.14 20.94 -4.63
CA TYR A 303 -8.66 20.01 -5.63
C TYR A 303 -7.68 19.02 -4.98
N VAL A 304 -7.98 17.72 -5.12
CA VAL A 304 -7.12 16.63 -4.64
C VAL A 304 -6.87 15.67 -5.80
N GLY A 305 -5.66 15.70 -6.35
CA GLY A 305 -5.28 14.88 -7.50
C GLY A 305 -4.08 13.99 -7.23
N ASP A 306 -4.14 12.72 -7.66
CA ASP A 306 -3.07 11.71 -7.60
C ASP A 306 -2.41 11.64 -6.20
N SER A 307 -3.23 11.68 -5.13
CA SER A 307 -2.81 11.91 -3.74
C SER A 307 -3.31 10.79 -2.82
N ILE A 308 -2.67 10.69 -1.66
CA ILE A 308 -3.10 9.78 -0.58
C ILE A 308 -3.29 10.62 0.68
N LEU A 309 -4.49 10.60 1.22
CA LEU A 309 -4.83 11.24 2.49
C LEU A 309 -5.20 10.16 3.52
N GLY A 310 -4.52 10.17 4.66
CA GLY A 310 -4.84 9.28 5.78
C GLY A 310 -6.20 9.58 6.42
N ASP A 311 -6.58 8.77 7.40
CA ASP A 311 -7.81 8.97 8.17
C ASP A 311 -7.80 10.31 8.91
N ASP A 312 -8.98 10.90 9.16
CA ASP A 312 -9.17 12.12 9.95
C ASP A 312 -8.44 13.36 9.41
N VAL A 313 -8.17 13.42 8.09
CA VAL A 313 -7.56 14.59 7.45
C VAL A 313 -8.63 15.63 7.12
N MET A 314 -8.34 16.90 7.41
CA MET A 314 -9.23 18.02 7.08
C MET A 314 -8.50 19.05 6.22
N LEU A 315 -9.12 19.44 5.10
CA LEU A 315 -8.62 20.50 4.22
C LEU A 315 -9.56 21.70 4.25
N GLY A 316 -9.03 22.85 4.65
CA GLY A 316 -9.72 24.14 4.56
C GLY A 316 -9.98 24.55 3.10
N ALA A 317 -10.95 25.42 2.90
CA ALA A 317 -11.35 25.89 1.57
C ALA A 317 -10.16 26.46 0.78
N GLY A 318 -10.09 26.12 -0.51
CA GLY A 318 -9.02 26.58 -1.40
C GLY A 318 -7.68 25.86 -1.21
N ALA A 319 -7.55 24.91 -0.28
CA ALA A 319 -6.35 24.07 -0.23
C ALA A 319 -6.32 23.12 -1.42
N VAL A 320 -5.16 22.98 -2.09
CA VAL A 320 -5.03 22.21 -3.32
C VAL A 320 -3.77 21.37 -3.36
N THR A 321 -3.82 20.23 -4.05
CA THR A 321 -2.64 19.43 -4.37
C THR A 321 -2.19 19.71 -5.79
N GLY A 322 -0.96 20.21 -5.97
CA GLY A 322 -0.29 20.16 -7.26
C GLY A 322 0.13 18.74 -7.54
N ASN A 323 -0.27 18.18 -8.67
CA ASN A 323 0.01 16.78 -9.01
C ASN A 323 0.84 16.60 -10.28
N PHE A 324 1.20 17.70 -10.94
CA PHE A 324 1.94 17.71 -12.20
C PHE A 324 3.07 18.75 -12.15
N ARG A 325 4.27 18.37 -12.54
CA ARG A 325 5.42 19.29 -12.62
C ARG A 325 5.39 20.10 -13.92
N LEU A 326 5.73 21.38 -13.82
CA LEU A 326 5.74 22.29 -14.99
C LEU A 326 6.78 21.89 -16.04
N ASP A 327 7.89 21.25 -15.64
CA ASP A 327 8.93 20.71 -16.54
C ASP A 327 8.57 19.35 -17.15
N GLN A 328 7.40 18.78 -16.80
CA GLN A 328 6.86 17.49 -17.25
C GLN A 328 7.71 16.26 -16.86
N GLU A 329 8.75 16.46 -16.07
CA GLU A 329 9.58 15.38 -15.52
C GLU A 329 8.82 14.54 -14.47
N ASN A 330 9.34 13.35 -14.18
CA ASN A 330 8.78 12.51 -13.14
C ASN A 330 8.81 13.22 -11.77
N VAL A 331 7.71 13.10 -11.02
CA VAL A 331 7.63 13.64 -9.67
C VAL A 331 8.59 12.86 -8.77
N LYS A 332 9.33 13.56 -7.94
CA LYS A 332 10.21 12.98 -6.92
C LYS A 332 9.66 13.29 -5.54
N MET A 333 9.78 12.34 -4.63
CA MET A 333 9.42 12.50 -3.23
C MET A 333 10.63 12.19 -2.34
N GLU A 334 10.76 12.90 -1.23
CA GLU A 334 11.79 12.61 -0.25
C GLU A 334 11.44 11.36 0.57
N VAL A 335 12.35 10.39 0.61
CA VAL A 335 12.24 9.16 1.38
C VAL A 335 13.58 8.93 2.07
N GLU A 336 13.59 8.99 3.41
CA GLU A 336 14.80 8.79 4.23
C GLU A 336 15.97 9.66 3.78
N GLY A 337 15.69 10.94 3.50
CA GLY A 337 16.68 11.93 3.07
C GLY A 337 17.09 11.85 1.59
N ASN A 338 16.55 10.90 0.83
CA ASN A 338 16.83 10.74 -0.60
C ASN A 338 15.62 11.11 -1.45
N LYS A 339 15.85 11.78 -2.59
CA LYS A 339 14.81 12.07 -3.58
C LYS A 339 14.61 10.87 -4.51
N ILE A 340 13.54 10.10 -4.28
CA ILE A 340 13.17 8.93 -5.07
C ILE A 340 12.15 9.32 -6.15
N SER A 341 12.37 8.88 -7.38
CA SER A 341 11.43 9.08 -8.49
C SER A 341 10.20 8.20 -8.32
N SER A 342 9.02 8.79 -8.50
CA SER A 342 7.75 8.06 -8.55
C SER A 342 7.55 7.29 -9.86
N GLN A 343 8.44 7.47 -10.83
CA GLN A 343 8.35 6.95 -12.21
C GLN A 343 7.09 7.41 -12.98
N THR A 344 6.43 8.44 -12.48
CA THR A 344 5.27 9.09 -13.13
C THR A 344 5.40 10.60 -13.05
N ASN A 345 4.91 11.29 -14.08
CA ASN A 345 4.86 12.75 -14.10
C ASN A 345 3.64 13.32 -13.35
N LYS A 346 2.78 12.44 -12.81
CA LYS A 346 1.61 12.82 -12.01
C LYS A 346 1.65 12.12 -10.65
N PHE A 347 1.94 12.89 -9.61
CA PHE A 347 1.85 12.46 -8.23
C PHE A 347 1.69 13.69 -7.33
N GLY A 348 0.62 13.72 -6.55
CA GLY A 348 0.25 14.84 -5.69
C GLY A 348 0.92 14.80 -4.32
N ALA A 349 0.12 14.79 -3.28
CA ALA A 349 0.59 14.84 -1.90
C ALA A 349 0.29 13.52 -1.14
N VAL A 350 1.11 13.24 -0.14
CA VAL A 350 0.83 12.21 0.87
C VAL A 350 0.66 12.91 2.21
N VAL A 351 -0.54 12.79 2.78
CA VAL A 351 -0.91 13.45 4.05
C VAL A 351 -1.18 12.38 5.10
N GLY A 352 -0.44 12.43 6.18
CA GLY A 352 -0.62 11.52 7.32
C GLY A 352 -1.94 11.75 8.07
N PRO A 353 -2.43 10.75 8.80
CA PRO A 353 -3.71 10.82 9.51
C PRO A 353 -3.72 11.93 10.57
N ASN A 354 -4.94 12.33 10.97
CA ASN A 354 -5.19 13.38 11.97
C ASN A 354 -4.60 14.76 11.61
N THR A 355 -4.27 15.02 10.34
CA THR A 355 -3.66 16.28 9.90
C THR A 355 -4.72 17.30 9.51
N LYS A 356 -4.55 18.55 9.92
CA LYS A 356 -5.44 19.66 9.59
C LYS A 356 -4.71 20.69 8.76
N ILE A 357 -5.25 20.97 7.58
CA ILE A 357 -4.66 21.90 6.61
C ILE A 357 -5.58 23.11 6.48
N GLY A 358 -5.00 24.31 6.69
CA GLY A 358 -5.70 25.57 6.63
C GLY A 358 -6.17 25.97 5.23
N ILE A 359 -6.88 27.08 5.15
CA ILE A 359 -7.39 27.65 3.89
C ILE A 359 -6.26 28.05 2.94
N ASN A 360 -6.48 27.91 1.62
CA ASN A 360 -5.55 28.35 0.57
C ASN A 360 -4.12 27.81 0.73
N VAL A 361 -3.96 26.60 1.23
CA VAL A 361 -2.66 25.91 1.26
C VAL A 361 -2.40 25.25 -0.08
N SER A 362 -1.22 25.47 -0.63
CA SER A 362 -0.78 24.82 -1.87
C SER A 362 0.26 23.73 -1.55
N MET A 363 -0.07 22.48 -1.84
CA MET A 363 0.85 21.34 -1.71
C MET A 363 1.49 21.07 -3.08
N MET A 364 2.81 21.22 -3.17
CA MET A 364 3.54 21.00 -4.42
C MET A 364 3.62 19.51 -4.78
N PRO A 365 3.82 19.13 -6.06
CA PRO A 365 3.90 17.73 -6.47
C PRO A 365 4.94 16.93 -5.66
N GLY A 366 4.53 15.80 -5.12
CA GLY A 366 5.37 14.96 -4.26
C GLY A 366 5.49 15.43 -2.81
N SER A 367 4.67 16.39 -2.37
CA SER A 367 4.65 16.86 -0.97
C SER A 367 4.32 15.72 -0.01
N LYS A 368 4.98 15.74 1.15
CA LYS A 368 4.79 14.76 2.22
C LYS A 368 4.55 15.50 3.54
N ILE A 369 3.38 15.27 4.15
CA ILE A 369 2.95 15.95 5.37
C ILE A 369 2.70 14.90 6.44
N GLY A 370 3.46 14.98 7.52
CA GLY A 370 3.42 14.06 8.65
C GLY A 370 2.08 14.03 9.38
N ALA A 371 1.82 12.90 10.05
CA ALA A 371 0.61 12.68 10.84
C ALA A 371 0.46 13.72 11.97
N SER A 372 -0.79 14.00 12.36
CA SER A 372 -1.12 14.90 13.49
C SER A 372 -0.53 16.31 13.36
N SER A 373 -0.30 16.77 12.12
CA SER A 373 0.25 18.10 11.85
C SER A 373 -0.84 19.14 11.63
N LEU A 374 -0.51 20.38 11.95
CA LEU A 374 -1.37 21.57 11.77
C LEU A 374 -0.68 22.53 10.80
N ILE A 375 -1.31 22.79 9.65
CA ILE A 375 -0.79 23.70 8.63
C ILE A 375 -1.63 24.97 8.61
N SER A 376 -1.02 26.12 8.88
CA SER A 376 -1.69 27.41 8.83
C SER A 376 -2.12 27.78 7.42
N GLY A 377 -3.14 28.66 7.29
CA GLY A 377 -3.61 29.11 5.98
C GLY A 377 -2.57 29.86 5.15
N GLY A 378 -2.69 29.77 3.82
CA GLY A 378 -1.86 30.49 2.86
C GLY A 378 -0.40 29.98 2.75
N VAL A 379 -0.11 28.78 3.25
CA VAL A 379 1.23 28.18 3.18
C VAL A 379 1.42 27.45 1.86
N ILE A 380 2.62 27.53 1.28
CA ILE A 380 3.07 26.69 0.17
C ILE A 380 3.97 25.60 0.76
N ILE A 381 3.60 24.34 0.56
CA ILE A 381 4.36 23.17 1.00
C ILE A 381 5.17 22.64 -0.17
N ASP A 382 6.48 22.80 -0.11
CA ASP A 382 7.46 22.38 -1.12
C ASP A 382 8.54 21.42 -0.57
N LYS A 383 8.40 21.03 0.70
CA LYS A 383 9.31 20.12 1.41
C LYS A 383 8.54 19.19 2.34
N GLU A 384 9.24 18.16 2.85
CA GLU A 384 8.68 17.25 3.84
C GLU A 384 8.36 17.99 5.15
N ILE A 385 7.18 17.71 5.71
CA ILE A 385 6.75 18.14 7.03
C ILE A 385 6.76 16.90 7.95
N PRO A 386 7.54 16.91 9.03
CA PRO A 386 7.55 15.82 10.02
C PRO A 386 6.21 15.65 10.74
N ASP A 387 6.02 14.49 11.36
CA ASP A 387 4.85 14.23 12.21
C ASP A 387 4.74 15.26 13.34
N SER A 388 3.51 15.54 13.79
CA SER A 388 3.19 16.43 14.91
C SER A 388 3.75 17.86 14.77
N SER A 389 3.84 18.35 13.54
CA SER A 389 4.36 19.69 13.25
C SER A 389 3.28 20.77 13.26
N PHE A 390 3.61 21.96 13.72
CA PHE A 390 2.85 23.18 13.46
C PHE A 390 3.59 24.04 12.43
N VAL A 391 2.99 24.23 11.25
CA VAL A 391 3.59 24.98 10.14
C VAL A 391 2.86 26.29 9.95
N LYS A 392 3.61 27.39 9.99
CA LYS A 392 3.11 28.75 9.74
C LYS A 392 3.96 29.42 8.68
N GLY A 393 3.32 29.98 7.66
CA GLY A 393 3.96 30.84 6.68
C GLY A 393 4.36 32.19 7.30
N HIS A 394 5.39 32.80 6.75
CA HIS A 394 5.78 34.16 7.13
C HIS A 394 5.32 35.11 6.03
N ASN A 395 4.17 35.79 6.27
CA ASN A 395 3.65 36.80 5.35
C ASN A 395 3.82 38.16 5.99
N GLU A 396 4.63 39.02 5.38
CA GLU A 396 4.79 40.42 5.80
C GLU A 396 3.75 41.30 5.09
N LEU A 397 2.85 41.92 5.86
CA LEU A 397 1.85 42.83 5.32
C LEU A 397 2.45 44.24 5.19
N GLN A 398 2.48 44.79 3.98
CA GLN A 398 2.79 46.18 3.74
C GLN A 398 1.49 47.01 3.68
N ILE A 399 1.28 47.86 4.68
CA ILE A 399 0.12 48.75 4.73
C ILE A 399 0.55 50.12 4.27
N ARG A 400 -0.06 50.65 3.23
CA ARG A 400 0.19 52.00 2.69
C ARG A 400 -1.13 52.78 2.60
N LYS A 401 -1.06 54.09 2.76
CA LYS A 401 -2.23 54.96 2.57
C LYS A 401 -2.70 54.85 1.08
N ASN A 402 -4.00 54.67 0.89
CA ASN A 402 -4.58 54.77 -0.44
C ASN A 402 -4.74 56.26 -0.81
N ASN A 403 -3.89 56.80 -1.70
CA ASN A 403 -3.92 58.17 -2.15
C ASN A 403 -4.95 58.46 -3.25
N LYS A 404 -5.77 57.42 -3.62
CA LYS A 404 -6.84 57.52 -4.62
C LYS A 404 -8.24 57.53 -3.99
N ALA A 405 -8.34 57.57 -2.68
CA ALA A 405 -9.60 57.67 -1.94
C ALA A 405 -9.91 59.13 -1.57
#